data_97e160d23cd7271157348ba8c019c211
#
_entry.id   97e160d23cd7271157348ba8c019c211
#
_cell.length_a   1.000
_cell.length_b   1.000
_cell.length_c   1.000
_cell.angle_alpha   90.00
_cell.angle_beta   90.00
_cell.angle_gamma   90.00
#
_symmetry.space_group_name_H-M   'P 1'
#
loop_
_entity.id
_entity.type
_entity.pdbx_description
1 polymer ?
#
loop_
_entity_poly.entity_id
_entity_poly.type
_entity_poly.pdbx_seq_one_letter_code
_entity_poly.pdbx_strand_id
1 'polypeptide(L)'
;IPVASSDGFSDGDKIASSANHSSAGKTGNIISKEAGKLHVEVTKGNWANGNTVRGIKPDGTGALSPAVSTTISGDLSLHSRGLQWTKIQEVKDIQGSKLQPYDWYVVRKADDGTAIPSAVQTYRDGVRTKATAHETEVSATTNVTELIAVNIGDGWPDEPST
;
A
#
# COMPACT_ATOMS: atom_id res chain seq x y z
N ILE A 1 -13.82 1.88 0.01
CA ILE A 1 -15.04 1.49 -0.71
C ILE A 1 -15.92 2.74 -0.82
N PRO A 2 -16.12 3.35 -2.01
CA PRO A 2 -17.13 4.38 -2.21
C PRO A 2 -18.52 3.75 -2.10
N VAL A 3 -19.44 4.41 -1.39
CA VAL A 3 -20.81 3.93 -1.17
C VAL A 3 -21.83 5.05 -1.39
N ALA A 4 -23.04 4.69 -1.73
CA ALA A 4 -24.12 5.66 -1.94
C ALA A 4 -24.43 6.47 -0.65
N SER A 5 -24.34 5.84 0.52
CA SER A 5 -24.36 6.51 1.83
C SER A 5 -23.52 5.69 2.83
N SER A 6 -22.80 6.39 3.69
CA SER A 6 -22.10 5.81 4.85
C SER A 6 -22.89 6.00 6.17
N ASP A 7 -24.09 6.55 6.11
CA ASP A 7 -24.91 6.79 7.29
C ASP A 7 -25.31 5.48 7.97
N GLY A 8 -25.35 5.47 9.27
CA GLY A 8 -25.70 4.30 10.07
C GLY A 8 -24.59 3.25 10.25
N PHE A 9 -23.47 3.35 9.51
CA PHE A 9 -22.28 2.55 9.78
C PHE A 9 -21.40 3.24 10.82
N SER A 10 -20.66 2.45 11.59
CA SER A 10 -19.71 2.93 12.59
C SER A 10 -18.37 2.22 12.45
N ASP A 11 -17.32 2.86 12.98
CA ASP A 11 -16.00 2.23 13.08
C ASP A 11 -16.09 0.97 13.95
N GLY A 12 -15.48 -0.11 13.50
CA GLY A 12 -15.56 -1.42 14.14
C GLY A 12 -16.75 -2.29 13.74
N ASP A 13 -17.75 -1.77 13.00
CA ASP A 13 -18.80 -2.59 12.43
C ASP A 13 -18.22 -3.57 11.39
N LYS A 14 -18.87 -4.72 11.26
CA LYS A 14 -18.61 -5.64 10.17
C LYS A 14 -19.52 -5.39 8.98
N ILE A 15 -19.07 -5.73 7.79
CA ILE A 15 -19.87 -5.69 6.58
C ILE A 15 -19.96 -7.06 5.92
N ALA A 16 -21.07 -7.31 5.25
CA ALA A 16 -21.29 -8.52 4.49
C ALA A 16 -22.11 -8.26 3.22
N SER A 17 -22.01 -9.14 2.24
CA SER A 17 -22.84 -9.12 1.03
C SER A 17 -24.25 -9.71 1.26
N SER A 18 -24.51 -10.29 2.41
CA SER A 18 -25.82 -10.84 2.82
C SER A 18 -26.14 -10.48 4.27
N ALA A 19 -27.38 -10.75 4.71
CA ALA A 19 -27.81 -10.47 6.08
C ALA A 19 -27.14 -11.37 7.14
N ASN A 20 -26.48 -12.43 6.72
CA ASN A 20 -25.77 -13.35 7.61
C ASN A 20 -24.26 -13.31 7.28
N HIS A 21 -23.45 -12.83 8.21
CA HIS A 21 -22.01 -12.69 8.03
C HIS A 21 -21.30 -14.02 7.78
N SER A 22 -21.66 -15.08 8.49
CA SER A 22 -20.98 -16.38 8.41
C SER A 22 -21.20 -17.08 7.07
N SER A 23 -22.34 -16.88 6.41
CA SER A 23 -22.67 -17.45 5.10
C SER A 23 -22.41 -16.51 3.93
N ALA A 24 -22.00 -15.26 4.19
CA ALA A 24 -21.77 -14.28 3.14
C ALA A 24 -20.57 -14.67 2.27
N GLY A 25 -20.71 -14.46 0.96
CA GLY A 25 -19.63 -14.63 -0.01
C GLY A 25 -18.54 -13.55 0.09
N LYS A 26 -18.89 -12.41 0.68
CA LYS A 26 -18.00 -11.24 0.85
C LYS A 26 -18.19 -10.66 2.23
N THR A 27 -17.09 -10.41 2.93
CA THR A 27 -17.09 -9.84 4.28
C THR A 27 -15.92 -8.87 4.47
N GLY A 28 -16.03 -7.98 5.45
CA GLY A 28 -14.98 -7.05 5.85
C GLY A 28 -15.28 -6.39 7.18
N ASN A 29 -14.28 -5.71 7.73
CA ASN A 29 -14.39 -4.91 8.95
C ASN A 29 -14.24 -3.43 8.59
N ILE A 30 -15.09 -2.57 9.12
CA ILE A 30 -14.97 -1.11 8.93
C ILE A 30 -13.87 -0.60 9.85
N ILE A 31 -12.82 -0.03 9.28
CA ILE A 31 -11.73 0.61 10.01
C ILE A 31 -12.11 2.04 10.35
N SER A 32 -12.68 2.76 9.38
CA SER A 32 -13.17 4.12 9.53
C SER A 32 -14.17 4.47 8.44
N LYS A 33 -14.90 5.57 8.62
CA LYS A 33 -15.85 6.07 7.62
C LYS A 33 -15.67 7.56 7.35
N GLU A 34 -16.02 7.94 6.12
CA GLU A 34 -16.17 9.31 5.66
C GLU A 34 -17.51 9.44 4.93
N ALA A 35 -17.95 10.66 4.64
CA ALA A 35 -19.17 10.86 3.86
C ALA A 35 -19.06 10.18 2.48
N GLY A 36 -19.93 9.21 2.22
CA GLY A 36 -19.93 8.44 0.98
C GLY A 36 -18.77 7.45 0.82
N LYS A 37 -18.00 7.16 1.88
CA LYS A 37 -16.92 6.17 1.84
C LYS A 37 -16.84 5.34 3.11
N LEU A 38 -16.49 4.06 2.94
CA LEU A 38 -16.13 3.16 4.02
C LEU A 38 -14.69 2.67 3.80
N HIS A 39 -13.84 2.83 4.80
CA HIS A 39 -12.51 2.23 4.84
C HIS A 39 -12.63 0.85 5.46
N VAL A 40 -12.37 -0.18 4.69
CA VAL A 40 -12.68 -1.56 5.04
C VAL A 40 -11.46 -2.45 4.89
N GLU A 41 -11.17 -3.20 5.94
CA GLU A 41 -10.33 -4.39 5.82
C GLU A 41 -11.17 -5.53 5.22
N VAL A 42 -10.88 -5.92 3.99
CA VAL A 42 -11.58 -7.03 3.33
C VAL A 42 -11.10 -8.35 3.92
N THR A 43 -12.01 -9.11 4.52
CA THR A 43 -11.70 -10.40 5.14
C THR A 43 -12.06 -11.59 4.24
N LYS A 44 -12.96 -11.40 3.28
CA LYS A 44 -13.38 -12.43 2.34
C LYS A 44 -13.99 -11.84 1.07
N GLY A 45 -13.66 -12.47 -0.07
CA GLY A 45 -14.24 -12.19 -1.39
C GLY A 45 -13.83 -10.84 -1.99
N ASN A 46 -14.15 -10.66 -3.27
CA ASN A 46 -13.85 -9.44 -4.00
C ASN A 46 -15.11 -8.56 -4.09
N TRP A 47 -15.03 -7.37 -3.54
CA TRP A 47 -16.06 -6.36 -3.66
C TRP A 47 -15.92 -5.62 -5.00
N ALA A 48 -17.04 -5.19 -5.57
CA ALA A 48 -17.05 -4.44 -6.82
C ALA A 48 -18.19 -3.42 -6.82
N ASN A 49 -18.14 -2.46 -7.76
CA ASN A 49 -19.21 -1.53 -8.00
C ASN A 49 -20.55 -2.26 -8.20
N GLY A 50 -21.63 -1.72 -7.65
CA GLY A 50 -22.95 -2.34 -7.64
C GLY A 50 -23.19 -3.40 -6.57
N ASN A 51 -22.17 -3.85 -5.82
CA ASN A 51 -22.41 -4.78 -4.73
C ASN A 51 -23.13 -4.13 -3.55
N THR A 52 -24.09 -4.84 -2.97
CA THR A 52 -24.75 -4.40 -1.74
C THR A 52 -23.84 -4.67 -0.55
N VAL A 53 -23.66 -3.66 0.29
CA VAL A 53 -22.95 -3.71 1.57
C VAL A 53 -23.98 -3.64 2.67
N ARG A 54 -24.02 -4.62 3.56
CA ARG A 54 -24.91 -4.65 4.74
C ARG A 54 -24.08 -4.52 6.00
N GLY A 55 -24.54 -3.67 6.91
CA GLY A 55 -23.97 -3.53 8.25
C GLY A 55 -24.28 -4.74 9.12
N ILE A 56 -23.27 -5.27 9.74
CA ILE A 56 -23.31 -6.40 10.66
C ILE A 56 -22.74 -5.94 12.00
N LYS A 57 -23.30 -6.44 13.10
CA LYS A 57 -22.79 -6.14 14.44
C LYS A 57 -21.30 -6.50 14.56
N PRO A 58 -20.52 -5.79 15.39
CA PRO A 58 -19.10 -6.08 15.56
C PRO A 58 -18.81 -7.52 15.99
N ASP A 59 -19.72 -8.16 16.73
CA ASP A 59 -19.62 -9.57 17.13
C ASP A 59 -19.90 -10.57 15.98
N GLY A 60 -20.45 -10.08 14.85
CA GLY A 60 -20.77 -10.91 13.69
C GLY A 60 -22.11 -11.66 13.80
N THR A 61 -22.92 -11.46 14.84
CA THR A 61 -24.11 -12.26 15.16
C THR A 61 -25.38 -11.86 14.42
N GLY A 62 -25.32 -10.91 13.51
CA GLY A 62 -26.48 -10.48 12.73
C GLY A 62 -26.38 -9.04 12.25
N ALA A 63 -27.42 -8.59 11.54
CA ALA A 63 -27.48 -7.23 11.01
C ALA A 63 -27.47 -6.18 12.13
N LEU A 64 -27.00 -4.99 11.80
CA LEU A 64 -27.16 -3.80 12.66
C LEU A 64 -28.65 -3.53 12.92
N SER A 65 -28.97 -2.94 14.06
CA SER A 65 -30.34 -2.54 14.40
C SER A 65 -30.34 -1.04 14.75
N PRO A 66 -31.00 -0.19 13.94
CA PRO A 66 -31.76 -0.51 12.72
C PRO A 66 -30.87 -1.08 11.60
N ALA A 67 -31.46 -1.89 10.71
CA ALA A 67 -30.72 -2.50 9.60
C ALA A 67 -30.16 -1.45 8.65
N VAL A 68 -28.87 -1.48 8.41
CA VAL A 68 -28.17 -0.54 7.52
C VAL A 68 -27.68 -1.30 6.29
N SER A 69 -27.97 -0.76 5.12
CA SER A 69 -27.39 -1.26 3.87
C SER A 69 -27.14 -0.12 2.90
N THR A 70 -26.10 -0.27 2.09
CA THR A 70 -25.75 0.67 1.02
C THR A 70 -25.24 -0.10 -0.20
N THR A 71 -25.07 0.58 -1.30
CA THR A 71 -24.52 0.00 -2.54
C THR A 71 -23.19 0.66 -2.85
N ILE A 72 -22.22 -0.11 -3.30
CA ILE A 72 -20.95 0.42 -3.79
C ILE A 72 -21.25 1.20 -5.06
N SER A 73 -20.89 2.49 -5.06
CA SER A 73 -21.26 3.46 -6.09
C SER A 73 -20.11 3.87 -7.02
N GLY A 74 -18.97 3.18 -6.95
CA GLY A 74 -17.82 3.49 -7.78
C GLY A 74 -16.74 2.42 -7.70
N ASP A 75 -15.67 2.63 -8.42
CA ASP A 75 -14.53 1.72 -8.38
C ASP A 75 -13.87 1.74 -7.01
N LEU A 76 -13.52 0.54 -6.55
CA LEU A 76 -12.79 0.37 -5.29
C LEU A 76 -11.37 0.92 -5.47
N SER A 77 -11.10 2.09 -4.92
CA SER A 77 -9.73 2.47 -4.69
C SER A 77 -9.20 1.65 -3.50
N LEU A 78 -8.29 0.74 -3.78
CA LEU A 78 -7.47 0.17 -2.73
C LEU A 78 -6.70 1.32 -2.09
N HIS A 79 -6.89 1.54 -0.80
CA HIS A 79 -5.93 2.31 -0.04
C HIS A 79 -4.68 1.46 0.14
N SER A 80 -3.97 1.29 -0.96
CA SER A 80 -2.66 0.66 -1.00
C SER A 80 -1.56 1.57 -0.41
N ARG A 81 -1.94 2.77 0.10
CA ARG A 81 -0.96 3.68 0.71
C ARG A 81 -0.11 2.99 1.77
N GLY A 82 -0.69 2.09 2.57
CA GLY A 82 0.06 1.28 3.53
C GLY A 82 1.05 0.34 2.85
N LEU A 83 0.58 -0.46 1.91
CA LEU A 83 1.41 -1.46 1.21
C LEU A 83 2.40 -0.81 0.25
N GLN A 84 1.99 0.21 -0.51
CA GLN A 84 2.90 0.98 -1.35
C GLN A 84 3.97 1.68 -0.52
N TRP A 85 3.57 2.31 0.60
CA TRP A 85 4.51 2.94 1.51
C TRP A 85 5.52 1.93 2.06
N THR A 86 5.05 0.76 2.52
CA THR A 86 5.93 -0.33 3.01
C THR A 86 6.93 -0.74 1.93
N LYS A 87 6.46 -0.97 0.70
CA LYS A 87 7.33 -1.35 -0.42
C LYS A 87 8.33 -0.25 -0.80
N ILE A 88 7.93 1.03 -0.68
CA ILE A 88 8.85 2.16 -0.85
C ILE A 88 9.91 2.20 0.26
N GLN A 89 9.55 1.88 1.52
CA GLN A 89 10.56 1.76 2.58
C GLN A 89 11.56 0.63 2.30
N GLU A 90 11.09 -0.52 1.80
CA GLU A 90 11.98 -1.61 1.36
C GLU A 90 12.96 -1.14 0.26
N VAL A 91 12.50 -0.36 -0.73
CA VAL A 91 13.38 0.26 -1.74
C VAL A 91 14.43 1.15 -1.10
N LYS A 92 14.04 1.98 -0.13
CA LYS A 92 14.97 2.88 0.59
C LYS A 92 15.97 2.12 1.45
N ASP A 93 15.56 1.02 2.06
CA ASP A 93 16.44 0.16 2.85
C ASP A 93 17.49 -0.53 1.95
N ILE A 94 17.08 -1.03 0.78
CA ILE A 94 18.02 -1.55 -0.23
C ILE A 94 18.97 -0.45 -0.70
N GLN A 95 18.46 0.73 -1.03
CA GLN A 95 19.28 1.89 -1.42
C GLN A 95 20.31 2.24 -0.34
N GLY A 96 19.87 2.33 0.91
CA GLY A 96 20.72 2.64 2.06
C GLY A 96 21.84 1.61 2.24
N SER A 97 21.49 0.31 2.20
CA SER A 97 22.45 -0.77 2.34
C SER A 97 23.53 -0.76 1.25
N LYS A 98 23.15 -0.40 0.01
CA LYS A 98 24.08 -0.29 -1.12
C LYS A 98 24.97 0.96 -1.07
N LEU A 99 24.50 2.05 -0.50
CA LEU A 99 25.26 3.32 -0.40
C LEU A 99 26.18 3.34 0.82
N GLN A 100 25.79 2.72 1.93
CA GLN A 100 26.51 2.74 3.20
C GLN A 100 27.99 2.40 3.11
N PRO A 101 28.44 1.36 2.38
CA PRO A 101 29.86 1.02 2.28
C PRO A 101 30.72 2.12 1.63
N TYR A 102 30.08 3.05 0.90
CA TYR A 102 30.73 4.12 0.13
C TYR A 102 30.50 5.52 0.71
N ASP A 103 29.79 5.64 1.84
CA ASP A 103 29.51 6.95 2.44
C ASP A 103 30.75 7.63 3.00
N TRP A 104 31.73 6.86 3.44
CA TRP A 104 33.01 7.38 3.91
C TRP A 104 33.74 8.21 2.86
N TYR A 105 33.59 7.92 1.55
CA TYR A 105 34.17 8.74 0.48
C TYR A 105 33.60 10.16 0.46
N VAL A 106 32.31 10.31 0.79
CA VAL A 106 31.65 11.61 0.86
C VAL A 106 32.15 12.39 2.06
N VAL A 107 32.29 11.72 3.21
CA VAL A 107 32.83 12.31 4.43
C VAL A 107 34.26 12.77 4.20
N ARG A 108 35.12 11.91 3.62
CA ARG A 108 36.51 12.27 3.30
C ARG A 108 36.60 13.46 2.35
N LYS A 109 35.75 13.49 1.30
CA LYS A 109 35.71 14.64 0.39
C LYS A 109 35.35 15.93 1.11
N ALA A 110 34.45 15.87 2.10
CA ALA A 110 34.06 17.03 2.88
C ALA A 110 35.15 17.48 3.88
N ASP A 111 35.93 16.53 4.42
CA ASP A 111 36.97 16.76 5.43
C ASP A 111 38.29 17.28 4.82
N ASP A 112 38.82 16.60 3.83
CA ASP A 112 40.14 16.87 3.28
C ASP A 112 40.16 17.28 1.79
N GLY A 113 38.98 17.32 1.14
CA GLY A 113 38.86 17.69 -0.28
C GLY A 113 39.21 16.56 -1.25
N THR A 114 39.56 15.36 -0.77
CA THR A 114 39.92 14.22 -1.64
C THR A 114 38.73 13.81 -2.53
N ALA A 115 38.93 13.77 -3.83
CA ALA A 115 37.89 13.45 -4.79
C ALA A 115 37.37 12.02 -4.61
N ILE A 116 36.06 11.85 -4.77
CA ILE A 116 35.44 10.51 -4.85
C ILE A 116 35.90 9.85 -6.15
N PRO A 117 36.38 8.60 -6.13
CA PRO A 117 36.70 7.87 -7.37
C PRO A 117 35.50 7.85 -8.32
N SER A 118 35.75 8.03 -9.62
CA SER A 118 34.67 8.14 -10.61
C SER A 118 33.77 6.92 -10.66
N ALA A 119 34.34 5.72 -10.50
CA ALA A 119 33.57 4.46 -10.44
C ALA A 119 32.59 4.45 -9.26
N VAL A 120 33.03 4.91 -8.08
CA VAL A 120 32.19 5.03 -6.88
C VAL A 120 31.08 6.06 -7.10
N GLN A 121 31.42 7.21 -7.70
CA GLN A 121 30.44 8.25 -7.99
C GLN A 121 29.36 7.71 -8.96
N THR A 122 29.77 7.07 -10.05
CA THR A 122 28.86 6.46 -11.04
C THR A 122 27.93 5.41 -10.39
N TYR A 123 28.50 4.55 -9.54
CA TYR A 123 27.72 3.56 -8.80
C TYR A 123 26.66 4.23 -7.90
N ARG A 124 27.06 5.21 -7.08
CA ARG A 124 26.17 5.94 -6.16
C ARG A 124 25.04 6.63 -6.90
N ASP A 125 25.33 7.23 -8.05
CA ASP A 125 24.32 7.91 -8.87
C ASP A 125 23.38 6.88 -9.53
N GLY A 126 23.90 5.75 -9.99
CA GLY A 126 23.13 4.63 -10.50
C GLY A 126 22.18 4.04 -9.45
N VAL A 127 22.66 3.85 -8.21
CA VAL A 127 21.81 3.38 -7.09
C VAL A 127 20.67 4.33 -6.80
N ARG A 128 20.91 5.64 -6.77
CA ARG A 128 19.85 6.66 -6.54
C ARG A 128 18.84 6.68 -7.69
N THR A 129 19.33 6.65 -8.93
CA THR A 129 18.47 6.62 -10.13
C THR A 129 17.56 5.40 -10.11
N LYS A 130 18.11 4.22 -9.78
CA LYS A 130 17.34 2.98 -9.71
C LYS A 130 16.31 2.99 -8.58
N ALA A 131 16.67 3.51 -7.41
CA ALA A 131 15.72 3.69 -6.31
C ALA A 131 14.53 4.56 -6.73
N THR A 132 14.79 5.71 -7.36
CA THR A 132 13.72 6.60 -7.87
C THR A 132 12.84 5.89 -8.90
N ALA A 133 13.41 5.07 -9.78
CA ALA A 133 12.64 4.29 -10.75
C ALA A 133 11.72 3.29 -10.05
N HIS A 134 12.21 2.54 -9.06
CA HIS A 134 11.38 1.62 -8.29
C HIS A 134 10.30 2.33 -7.46
N GLU A 135 10.61 3.46 -6.82
CA GLU A 135 9.61 4.26 -6.10
C GLU A 135 8.49 4.74 -7.05
N THR A 136 8.84 5.13 -8.28
CA THR A 136 7.88 5.53 -9.31
C THR A 136 7.03 4.35 -9.74
N GLU A 137 7.63 3.19 -10.01
CA GLU A 137 6.93 1.97 -10.39
C GLU A 137 5.94 1.51 -9.31
N VAL A 138 6.37 1.47 -8.05
CA VAL A 138 5.51 1.16 -6.89
C VAL A 138 4.35 2.16 -6.79
N SER A 139 4.63 3.45 -6.92
CA SER A 139 3.62 4.51 -6.80
C SER A 139 2.59 4.49 -7.95
N ALA A 140 2.96 3.97 -9.11
CA ALA A 140 2.07 3.83 -10.26
C ALA A 140 1.10 2.65 -10.15
N THR A 141 1.30 1.71 -9.22
CA THR A 141 0.41 0.56 -9.05
C THR A 141 -0.96 0.99 -8.55
N THR A 142 -2.01 0.39 -9.08
CA THR A 142 -3.39 0.72 -8.74
C THR A 142 -4.08 -0.34 -7.90
N ASN A 143 -3.48 -1.54 -7.83
CA ASN A 143 -4.03 -2.67 -7.07
C ASN A 143 -2.92 -3.55 -6.48
N VAL A 144 -3.31 -4.46 -5.58
CA VAL A 144 -2.36 -5.32 -4.86
C VAL A 144 -1.63 -6.29 -5.78
N THR A 145 -2.28 -6.78 -6.82
CA THR A 145 -1.67 -7.72 -7.78
C THR A 145 -0.52 -7.05 -8.54
N GLU A 146 -0.74 -5.83 -9.02
CA GLU A 146 0.32 -5.02 -9.64
C GLU A 146 1.46 -4.75 -8.66
N LEU A 147 1.12 -4.36 -7.41
CA LEU A 147 2.12 -4.08 -6.39
C LEU A 147 2.99 -5.29 -6.05
N ILE A 148 2.41 -6.49 -5.98
CA ILE A 148 3.16 -7.73 -5.75
C ILE A 148 4.08 -8.04 -6.94
N ALA A 149 3.65 -7.72 -8.16
CA ALA A 149 4.44 -7.96 -9.38
C ALA A 149 5.66 -7.05 -9.51
N VAL A 150 5.70 -5.90 -8.80
CA VAL A 150 6.87 -5.01 -8.81
C VAL A 150 8.06 -5.69 -8.14
N ASN A 151 9.09 -6.01 -8.93
CA ASN A 151 10.32 -6.60 -8.43
C ASN A 151 11.36 -5.53 -8.10
N ILE A 152 11.44 -5.16 -6.83
CA ILE A 152 12.39 -4.15 -6.34
C ILE A 152 13.80 -4.70 -6.08
N GLY A 153 14.01 -6.01 -6.21
CA GLY A 153 15.31 -6.67 -5.98
C GLY A 153 16.27 -6.56 -7.17
N ASP A 154 15.76 -6.35 -8.37
CA ASP A 154 16.51 -6.45 -9.61
C ASP A 154 16.92 -5.10 -10.21
N GLY A 155 17.92 -5.18 -11.10
CA GLY A 155 18.35 -4.05 -11.93
C GLY A 155 19.13 -2.97 -11.17
N TRP A 156 19.63 -3.26 -9.99
CA TRP A 156 20.57 -2.39 -9.28
C TRP A 156 21.95 -2.44 -9.97
N PRO A 157 22.72 -1.34 -9.96
CA PRO A 157 24.05 -1.34 -10.54
C PRO A 157 24.99 -2.30 -9.81
N ASP A 158 25.95 -2.84 -10.54
CA ASP A 158 27.02 -3.65 -9.99
C ASP A 158 27.95 -2.81 -9.12
N GLU A 159 28.50 -3.41 -8.07
CA GLU A 159 29.41 -2.73 -7.17
C GLU A 159 30.70 -2.33 -7.92
N PRO A 160 31.25 -1.15 -7.62
CA PRO A 160 32.46 -0.69 -8.27
C PRO A 160 33.64 -1.59 -7.88
N SER A 161 34.43 -1.99 -8.86
CA SER A 161 35.72 -2.63 -8.60
C SER A 161 36.62 -1.66 -7.84
N THR A 162 37.00 -2.00 -6.63
CA THR A 162 37.92 -1.25 -5.77
C THR A 162 39.39 -1.61 -6.06
#